data_901a0d50913a7d9450537c2efa966f2f
#
_entry.id   901a0d50913a7d9450537c2efa966f2f
#
_cell.length_a   1.000
_cell.length_b   1.000
_cell.length_c   1.000
_cell.angle_alpha   90.00
_cell.angle_beta   90.00
_cell.angle_gamma   90.00
#
_symmetry.space_group_name_H-M   'P 1'
#
loop_
_entity.id
_entity.type
_entity.pdbx_description
1 polymer ?
#
loop_
_entity_poly.entity_id
_entity_poly.type
_entity_poly.pdbx_seq_one_letter_code
_entity_poly.pdbx_strand_id
1 'polypeptide(L)'
;DHIGALPFVLDKIGEPDFYAAPLTKALLMKRLEEYKDRKPIDIMTIQPGEEVKISDKLSVKVLRINHSIPDDLEIIVKTPIGNVVHTSDFKFDDTPVNDKPADLLKLKSFGDKGVLLLLEDSTGAEEEGHSISEKTIKENLEIIFKQAEGRIIAATFGSLLNRVQQLITLSETYNRKVIIQGYTMKSNVEISKELGYIKAEKHTIIEPKDMHRYPDERITVIGTGAQGESNAFLMRYANGEHKEVQLKKDDTVIFSSSVVPGNERSVQALKDNLYKRGVHVFHYKMMDIHASGHGEREDLREMLRLLRPKFLMPTHGYFSMMARHAELGEEVLKMPKENIALAENGQVVEVTPDKIA
;
A
#
# COMPACT_ATOMS: atom_id res chain seq x y z
N ASP A 1 1.04 -4.35 4.29
CA ASP A 1 0.99 -3.44 5.42
C ASP A 1 -0.03 -3.83 6.51
N HIS A 2 -0.78 -4.92 6.37
CA HIS A 2 -1.76 -5.45 7.34
C HIS A 2 -1.11 -6.19 8.53
N ILE A 3 -0.10 -5.59 9.15
CA ILE A 3 0.65 -6.19 10.26
C ILE A 3 0.17 -5.74 11.65
N GLY A 4 -0.79 -4.81 11.71
CA GLY A 4 -1.20 -4.15 12.96
C GLY A 4 -1.87 -5.05 13.98
N ALA A 5 -2.59 -6.09 13.55
CA ALA A 5 -3.32 -6.99 14.43
C ALA A 5 -2.44 -8.10 15.03
N LEU A 6 -1.32 -8.45 14.40
CA LEU A 6 -0.52 -9.60 14.80
C LEU A 6 -0.10 -9.57 16.27
N PRO A 7 0.38 -8.45 16.86
CA PRO A 7 0.73 -8.40 18.27
C PRO A 7 -0.40 -8.80 19.22
N PHE A 8 -1.65 -8.63 18.81
CA PHE A 8 -2.84 -8.91 19.64
C PHE A 8 -3.38 -10.33 19.50
N VAL A 9 -2.96 -11.06 18.46
CA VAL A 9 -3.44 -12.42 18.20
C VAL A 9 -2.40 -13.50 18.44
N LEU A 10 -1.12 -13.15 18.62
CA LEU A 10 -0.02 -14.11 18.82
C LEU A 10 -0.31 -15.13 19.93
N ASP A 11 -0.86 -14.68 21.06
CA ASP A 11 -1.17 -15.57 22.18
C ASP A 11 -2.35 -16.53 21.90
N LYS A 12 -3.10 -16.28 20.83
CA LYS A 12 -4.31 -17.04 20.46
C LYS A 12 -4.07 -18.06 19.36
N ILE A 13 -3.04 -17.85 18.53
CA ILE A 13 -2.77 -18.67 17.35
C ILE A 13 -1.72 -19.77 17.59
N GLY A 14 -1.22 -19.89 18.82
CA GLY A 14 -0.17 -20.85 19.16
C GLY A 14 1.20 -20.40 18.68
N GLU A 15 2.05 -21.36 18.29
CA GLU A 15 3.41 -21.12 17.82
C GLU A 15 3.57 -21.60 16.35
N PRO A 16 2.90 -20.98 15.38
CA PRO A 16 3.06 -21.36 13.98
C PRO A 16 4.38 -20.85 13.43
N ASP A 17 4.84 -21.44 12.34
CA ASP A 17 5.90 -20.88 11.53
C ASP A 17 5.41 -19.61 10.81
N PHE A 18 6.19 -18.52 10.92
CA PHE A 18 5.90 -17.26 10.27
C PHE A 18 6.80 -17.07 9.06
N TYR A 19 6.19 -16.67 7.94
CA TYR A 19 6.90 -16.31 6.71
C TYR A 19 6.50 -14.91 6.27
N ALA A 20 7.45 -14.11 5.84
CA ALA A 20 7.19 -12.77 5.32
C ALA A 20 8.24 -12.35 4.29
N ALA A 21 7.88 -11.45 3.38
CA ALA A 21 8.84 -10.73 2.56
C ALA A 21 9.82 -9.91 3.43
N PRO A 22 11.04 -9.63 2.96
CA PRO A 22 12.07 -8.98 3.79
C PRO A 22 11.61 -7.68 4.44
N LEU A 23 10.94 -6.80 3.68
CA LEU A 23 10.46 -5.53 4.20
C LEU A 23 9.36 -5.74 5.23
N THR A 24 8.37 -6.60 4.94
CA THR A 24 7.29 -6.94 5.88
C THR A 24 7.84 -7.51 7.18
N LYS A 25 8.82 -8.42 7.10
CA LYS A 25 9.52 -8.95 8.28
C LYS A 25 10.11 -7.84 9.12
N ALA A 26 10.87 -6.93 8.53
CA ALA A 26 11.54 -5.87 9.26
C ALA A 26 10.56 -4.88 9.91
N LEU A 27 9.51 -4.49 9.19
CA LEU A 27 8.45 -3.63 9.72
C LEU A 27 7.68 -4.30 10.86
N LEU A 28 7.40 -5.59 10.72
CA LEU A 28 6.71 -6.37 11.75
C LEU A 28 7.57 -6.54 13.00
N MET A 29 8.86 -6.88 12.84
CA MET A 29 9.79 -6.96 13.97
C MET A 29 9.87 -5.62 14.71
N LYS A 30 9.95 -4.52 13.96
CA LYS A 30 9.93 -3.17 14.55
C LYS A 30 8.64 -2.87 15.30
N ARG A 31 7.50 -3.29 14.76
CA ARG A 31 6.19 -3.15 15.42
C ARG A 31 6.12 -3.94 16.72
N LEU A 32 6.67 -5.16 16.73
CA LEU A 32 6.68 -6.02 17.91
C LEU A 32 7.54 -5.48 19.05
N GLU A 33 8.58 -4.66 18.79
CA GLU A 33 9.37 -4.00 19.84
C GLU A 33 8.53 -3.10 20.76
N GLU A 34 7.38 -2.61 20.28
CA GLU A 34 6.45 -1.80 21.09
C GLU A 34 5.71 -2.66 22.16
N TYR A 35 5.73 -3.99 22.04
CA TYR A 35 5.00 -4.96 22.87
C TYR A 35 5.96 -5.85 23.64
N LYS A 36 6.67 -5.26 24.62
CA LYS A 36 7.78 -5.90 25.36
C LYS A 36 7.40 -7.17 26.14
N ASP A 37 6.13 -7.30 26.50
CA ASP A 37 5.62 -8.46 27.27
C ASP A 37 5.27 -9.65 26.38
N ARG A 38 5.44 -9.55 25.05
CA ARG A 38 5.15 -10.63 24.10
C ARG A 38 6.35 -11.55 23.91
N LYS A 39 6.08 -12.84 23.70
CA LYS A 39 7.12 -13.77 23.29
C LYS A 39 7.72 -13.34 21.96
N PRO A 40 9.05 -13.39 21.82
CA PRO A 40 9.67 -13.17 20.51
C PRO A 40 9.20 -14.26 19.54
N ILE A 41 8.95 -13.88 18.31
CA ILE A 41 8.65 -14.80 17.21
C ILE A 41 9.81 -14.82 16.23
N ASP A 42 10.10 -15.96 15.64
CA ASP A 42 10.99 -16.05 14.51
C ASP A 42 10.17 -15.96 13.21
N ILE A 43 10.64 -15.13 12.28
CA ILE A 43 9.98 -14.92 10.99
C ILE A 43 10.97 -15.31 9.90
N MET A 44 10.66 -16.35 9.16
CA MET A 44 11.44 -16.78 8.01
C MET A 44 11.17 -15.86 6.83
N THR A 45 12.21 -15.52 6.10
CA THR A 45 12.07 -14.70 4.89
C THR A 45 11.68 -15.57 3.72
N ILE A 46 10.70 -15.10 2.93
CA ILE A 46 10.26 -15.73 1.69
C ILE A 46 10.32 -14.73 0.52
N GLN A 47 10.74 -15.19 -0.65
CA GLN A 47 10.92 -14.38 -1.85
C GLN A 47 9.94 -14.77 -2.96
N PRO A 48 9.56 -13.84 -3.87
CA PRO A 48 8.71 -14.15 -5.00
C PRO A 48 9.24 -15.34 -5.83
N GLY A 49 8.39 -16.33 -6.04
CA GLY A 49 8.71 -17.57 -6.75
C GLY A 49 9.10 -18.73 -5.87
N GLU A 50 9.40 -18.50 -4.60
CA GLU A 50 9.69 -19.58 -3.63
C GLU A 50 8.43 -20.35 -3.25
N GLU A 51 8.66 -21.56 -2.77
CA GLU A 51 7.61 -22.46 -2.31
C GLU A 51 8.01 -23.13 -1.00
N VAL A 52 7.14 -23.05 -0.01
CA VAL A 52 7.32 -23.66 1.31
C VAL A 52 6.42 -24.90 1.43
N LYS A 53 7.00 -26.03 1.78
CA LYS A 53 6.26 -27.24 2.07
C LYS A 53 5.76 -27.18 3.53
N ILE A 54 4.45 -27.12 3.72
CA ILE A 54 3.83 -27.09 5.05
C ILE A 54 3.61 -28.51 5.57
N SER A 55 3.24 -29.44 4.69
CA SER A 55 3.07 -30.86 4.99
C SER A 55 3.24 -31.69 3.71
N ASP A 56 3.07 -33.01 3.82
CA ASP A 56 3.09 -33.87 2.62
C ASP A 56 1.97 -33.58 1.61
N LYS A 57 0.92 -32.89 2.05
CA LYS A 57 -0.27 -32.58 1.24
C LYS A 57 -0.45 -31.11 0.93
N LEU A 58 0.29 -30.23 1.63
CA LEU A 58 0.12 -28.79 1.54
C LEU A 58 1.45 -28.11 1.27
N SER A 59 1.48 -27.22 0.29
CA SER A 59 2.57 -26.26 0.09
C SER A 59 2.03 -24.88 -0.24
N VAL A 60 2.80 -23.86 0.09
CA VAL A 60 2.50 -22.46 -0.18
C VAL A 60 3.56 -21.93 -1.13
N LYS A 61 3.14 -21.43 -2.27
CA LYS A 61 3.98 -20.70 -3.22
C LYS A 61 3.60 -19.25 -3.22
N VAL A 62 4.59 -18.36 -3.33
CA VAL A 62 4.36 -16.92 -3.40
C VAL A 62 4.82 -16.37 -4.73
N LEU A 63 4.06 -15.42 -5.28
CA LEU A 63 4.41 -14.69 -6.50
C LEU A 63 4.43 -13.19 -6.20
N ARG A 64 5.14 -12.43 -7.03
CA ARG A 64 5.12 -10.97 -6.95
C ARG A 64 3.80 -10.43 -7.44
N ILE A 65 3.24 -9.54 -6.66
CA ILE A 65 2.14 -8.65 -7.03
C ILE A 65 2.53 -7.21 -6.70
N ASN A 66 1.85 -6.21 -7.25
CA ASN A 66 2.07 -4.81 -6.91
C ASN A 66 1.00 -4.32 -5.96
N HIS A 67 1.41 -3.53 -4.99
CA HIS A 67 0.56 -2.79 -4.07
C HIS A 67 1.21 -1.45 -3.71
N SER A 68 0.76 -0.80 -2.67
CA SER A 68 1.33 0.46 -2.14
C SER A 68 2.70 0.29 -1.48
N ILE A 69 3.01 -0.92 -1.01
CA ILE A 69 4.26 -1.28 -0.34
C ILE A 69 5.11 -2.17 -1.26
N PRO A 70 6.45 -2.02 -1.29
CA PRO A 70 7.32 -2.95 -2.00
C PRO A 70 7.25 -4.37 -1.46
N ASP A 71 7.60 -5.36 -2.29
CA ASP A 71 7.66 -6.79 -1.95
C ASP A 71 6.32 -7.43 -1.61
N ASP A 72 5.23 -6.91 -2.11
CA ASP A 72 3.94 -7.56 -1.90
C ASP A 72 3.85 -8.91 -2.59
N LEU A 73 3.14 -9.84 -1.95
CA LEU A 73 3.12 -11.25 -2.33
C LEU A 73 1.68 -11.75 -2.47
N GLU A 74 1.38 -12.28 -3.64
CA GLU A 74 0.24 -13.16 -3.85
C GLU A 74 0.55 -14.56 -3.33
N ILE A 75 -0.42 -15.19 -2.67
CA ILE A 75 -0.27 -16.48 -1.98
C ILE A 75 -1.03 -17.57 -2.73
N ILE A 76 -0.34 -18.65 -3.09
CA ILE A 76 -0.93 -19.82 -3.74
C ILE A 76 -0.77 -21.02 -2.83
N VAL A 77 -1.87 -21.47 -2.25
CA VAL A 77 -1.91 -22.68 -1.43
C VAL A 77 -2.26 -23.86 -2.31
N LYS A 78 -1.31 -24.79 -2.46
CA LYS A 78 -1.53 -26.05 -3.17
C LYS A 78 -2.08 -27.09 -2.22
N THR A 79 -3.23 -27.62 -2.55
CA THR A 79 -3.93 -28.63 -1.73
C THR A 79 -4.21 -29.88 -2.56
N PRO A 80 -4.57 -31.02 -1.94
CA PRO A 80 -4.93 -32.23 -2.66
C PRO A 80 -6.16 -32.09 -3.57
N ILE A 81 -7.02 -31.11 -3.30
CA ILE A 81 -8.28 -30.88 -4.05
C ILE A 81 -8.17 -29.77 -5.09
N GLY A 82 -7.06 -29.01 -5.12
CA GLY A 82 -6.83 -27.94 -6.07
C GLY A 82 -6.02 -26.78 -5.48
N ASN A 83 -5.73 -25.79 -6.32
CA ASN A 83 -5.01 -24.59 -5.92
C ASN A 83 -6.00 -23.55 -5.36
N VAL A 84 -5.65 -22.97 -4.23
CA VAL A 84 -6.32 -21.80 -3.64
C VAL A 84 -5.40 -20.61 -3.82
N VAL A 85 -5.88 -19.56 -4.44
CA VAL A 85 -5.13 -18.31 -4.67
C VAL A 85 -5.72 -17.20 -3.82
N HIS A 86 -4.87 -16.48 -3.11
CA HIS A 86 -5.20 -15.26 -2.37
C HIS A 86 -4.35 -14.14 -2.95
N THR A 87 -4.98 -13.15 -3.58
CA THR A 87 -4.26 -12.07 -4.28
C THR A 87 -3.45 -11.18 -3.37
N SER A 88 -3.72 -11.16 -2.06
CA SER A 88 -3.43 -10.01 -1.19
C SER A 88 -4.14 -8.75 -1.70
N ASP A 89 -3.82 -7.59 -1.15
CA ASP A 89 -4.21 -6.31 -1.73
C ASP A 89 -3.35 -6.08 -2.96
N PHE A 90 -3.95 -5.78 -4.10
CA PHE A 90 -3.17 -5.70 -5.33
C PHE A 90 -3.65 -4.64 -6.31
N LYS A 91 -2.76 -4.24 -7.19
CA LYS A 91 -3.04 -3.57 -8.46
C LYS A 91 -2.14 -4.13 -9.55
N PHE A 92 -2.49 -3.91 -10.81
CA PHE A 92 -1.57 -4.12 -11.91
C PHE A 92 -0.91 -2.79 -12.30
N ASP A 93 0.42 -2.77 -12.30
CA ASP A 93 1.20 -1.63 -12.73
C ASP A 93 2.35 -2.12 -13.62
N ASP A 94 2.25 -1.85 -14.91
CA ASP A 94 3.27 -2.23 -15.89
C ASP A 94 4.53 -1.36 -15.80
N THR A 95 4.43 -0.21 -15.16
CA THR A 95 5.51 0.76 -15.00
C THR A 95 5.67 1.22 -13.54
N PRO A 96 5.84 0.27 -12.62
CA PRO A 96 6.04 0.61 -11.21
C PRO A 96 7.37 1.35 -11.04
N VAL A 97 7.38 2.34 -10.16
CA VAL A 97 8.60 3.11 -9.88
C VAL A 97 9.34 2.46 -8.71
N ASN A 98 10.60 2.07 -8.92
CA ASN A 98 11.48 1.39 -7.96
C ASN A 98 10.98 -0.02 -7.52
N ASP A 99 10.16 -0.64 -8.32
CA ASP A 99 9.70 -2.02 -8.14
C ASP A 99 9.68 -2.76 -9.48
N LYS A 100 9.30 -4.03 -9.47
CA LYS A 100 9.10 -4.85 -10.67
C LYS A 100 7.60 -5.06 -10.88
N PRO A 101 7.15 -5.16 -12.14
CA PRO A 101 5.77 -5.56 -12.43
C PRO A 101 5.39 -6.90 -11.80
N ALA A 102 4.10 -7.12 -11.65
CA ALA A 102 3.54 -8.39 -11.18
C ALA A 102 3.96 -9.58 -12.07
N ASP A 103 4.01 -10.77 -11.48
CA ASP A 103 4.41 -12.01 -12.16
C ASP A 103 3.27 -12.59 -13.05
N LEU A 104 2.63 -11.77 -13.92
CA LEU A 104 1.42 -12.13 -14.68
C LEU A 104 1.54 -13.43 -15.49
N LEU A 105 2.71 -13.70 -16.10
CA LEU A 105 2.92 -14.95 -16.85
C LEU A 105 2.87 -16.18 -15.94
N LYS A 106 3.39 -16.07 -14.73
CA LYS A 106 3.32 -17.15 -13.76
C LYS A 106 1.90 -17.33 -13.23
N LEU A 107 1.19 -16.24 -12.96
CA LEU A 107 -0.23 -16.26 -12.59
C LEU A 107 -1.08 -16.97 -13.66
N LYS A 108 -0.92 -16.56 -14.90
CA LYS A 108 -1.59 -17.23 -16.04
C LYS A 108 -1.29 -18.73 -16.07
N SER A 109 -0.04 -19.13 -15.81
CA SER A 109 0.32 -20.56 -15.75
C SER A 109 -0.42 -21.34 -14.64
N PHE A 110 -0.78 -20.68 -13.54
CA PHE A 110 -1.65 -21.28 -12.51
C PHE A 110 -3.10 -21.37 -12.99
N GLY A 111 -3.62 -20.33 -13.63
CA GLY A 111 -4.94 -20.35 -14.26
C GLY A 111 -5.08 -21.48 -15.29
N ASP A 112 -4.05 -21.71 -16.11
CA ASP A 112 -4.03 -22.79 -17.11
C ASP A 112 -4.00 -24.19 -16.47
N LYS A 113 -3.47 -24.34 -15.25
CA LYS A 113 -3.47 -25.60 -14.48
C LYS A 113 -4.74 -25.84 -13.67
N GLY A 114 -5.59 -24.82 -13.55
CA GLY A 114 -6.82 -24.81 -12.77
C GLY A 114 -6.64 -24.24 -11.37
N VAL A 115 -7.48 -23.26 -11.06
CA VAL A 115 -7.64 -22.65 -9.73
C VAL A 115 -8.98 -23.10 -9.17
N LEU A 116 -8.96 -23.74 -8.00
CA LEU A 116 -10.18 -24.17 -7.32
C LEU A 116 -10.91 -22.98 -6.69
N LEU A 117 -10.20 -22.15 -5.95
CA LEU A 117 -10.75 -20.98 -5.26
C LEU A 117 -9.83 -19.78 -5.45
N LEU A 118 -10.42 -18.65 -5.79
CA LEU A 118 -9.78 -17.34 -5.77
C LEU A 118 -10.38 -16.50 -4.64
N LEU A 119 -9.53 -16.06 -3.70
CA LEU A 119 -9.81 -15.01 -2.74
C LEU A 119 -9.19 -13.73 -3.32
N GLU A 120 -10.02 -12.77 -3.74
CA GLU A 120 -9.56 -11.60 -4.49
C GLU A 120 -9.97 -10.31 -3.78
N ASP A 121 -9.03 -9.35 -3.71
CA ASP A 121 -9.27 -7.99 -3.23
C ASP A 121 -10.41 -7.31 -3.98
N SER A 122 -11.32 -6.68 -3.27
CA SER A 122 -12.52 -6.06 -3.84
C SER A 122 -12.55 -4.55 -3.72
N THR A 123 -11.51 -3.92 -3.17
CA THR A 123 -11.52 -2.50 -2.79
C THR A 123 -11.85 -1.57 -3.96
N GLY A 124 -11.36 -1.83 -5.16
CA GLY A 124 -11.63 -1.02 -6.35
C GLY A 124 -12.80 -1.52 -7.22
N ALA A 125 -13.64 -2.44 -6.74
CA ALA A 125 -14.72 -3.03 -7.55
C ALA A 125 -15.81 -2.04 -7.99
N GLU A 126 -15.92 -0.89 -7.33
CA GLU A 126 -16.87 0.19 -7.68
C GLU A 126 -16.24 1.26 -8.59
N GLU A 127 -14.91 1.26 -8.77
CA GLU A 127 -14.17 2.25 -9.56
C GLU A 127 -13.94 1.73 -10.99
N GLU A 128 -14.38 2.50 -11.99
CA GLU A 128 -14.25 2.12 -13.40
C GLU A 128 -12.83 2.37 -13.92
N GLY A 129 -12.32 1.45 -14.74
CA GLY A 129 -11.03 1.59 -15.40
C GLY A 129 -9.93 0.75 -14.77
N HIS A 130 -8.70 1.16 -14.99
CA HIS A 130 -7.48 0.60 -14.41
C HIS A 130 -6.88 1.55 -13.40
N SER A 131 -6.25 1.02 -12.36
CA SER A 131 -5.50 1.81 -11.41
C SER A 131 -4.37 2.60 -12.09
N ILE A 132 -4.19 3.85 -11.65
CA ILE A 132 -3.19 4.74 -12.23
C ILE A 132 -1.78 4.22 -11.92
N SER A 133 -0.90 4.21 -12.95
CA SER A 133 0.49 3.81 -12.79
C SER A 133 1.29 4.79 -11.91
N GLU A 134 2.20 4.25 -11.12
CA GLU A 134 3.14 5.05 -10.32
C GLU A 134 4.04 5.95 -11.17
N LYS A 135 4.29 5.58 -12.43
CA LYS A 135 4.98 6.46 -13.39
C LYS A 135 4.19 7.74 -13.66
N THR A 136 2.90 7.64 -13.94
CA THR A 136 2.02 8.81 -14.15
C THR A 136 1.99 9.72 -12.91
N ILE A 137 1.90 9.12 -11.73
CA ILE A 137 1.96 9.87 -10.47
C ILE A 137 3.28 10.64 -10.35
N LYS A 138 4.41 10.01 -10.66
CA LYS A 138 5.73 10.66 -10.62
C LYS A 138 5.81 11.83 -11.59
N GLU A 139 5.31 11.67 -12.82
CA GLU A 139 5.28 12.74 -13.84
C GLU A 139 4.45 13.93 -13.35
N ASN A 140 3.29 13.70 -12.75
CA ASN A 140 2.45 14.73 -12.18
C ASN A 140 3.07 15.43 -10.97
N LEU A 141 3.69 14.68 -10.07
CA LEU A 141 4.46 15.27 -8.97
C LEU A 141 5.60 16.15 -9.48
N GLU A 142 6.27 15.74 -10.56
CA GLU A 142 7.35 16.52 -11.17
C GLU A 142 6.87 17.88 -11.68
N ILE A 143 5.63 17.99 -12.20
CA ILE A 143 5.05 19.29 -12.60
C ILE A 143 4.97 20.22 -11.38
N ILE A 144 4.55 19.71 -10.22
CA ILE A 144 4.48 20.51 -8.98
C ILE A 144 5.88 20.93 -8.54
N PHE A 145 6.86 20.02 -8.58
CA PHE A 145 8.25 20.31 -8.19
C PHE A 145 8.87 21.42 -9.06
N LYS A 146 8.53 21.47 -10.37
CA LYS A 146 8.98 22.51 -11.31
C LYS A 146 8.38 23.88 -10.98
N GLN A 147 7.16 23.93 -10.45
CA GLN A 147 6.42 25.17 -10.19
C GLN A 147 6.62 25.71 -8.77
N ALA A 148 7.09 24.88 -7.84
CA ALA A 148 7.22 25.26 -6.44
C ALA A 148 8.37 26.24 -6.21
N GLU A 149 8.04 27.51 -5.90
CA GLU A 149 8.99 28.57 -5.60
C GLU A 149 9.53 28.51 -4.16
N GLY A 150 8.74 28.01 -3.21
CA GLY A 150 9.10 27.82 -1.81
C GLY A 150 9.43 26.37 -1.45
N ARG A 151 9.21 26.04 -0.18
CA ARG A 151 9.36 24.66 0.30
C ARG A 151 8.22 23.78 -0.23
N ILE A 152 8.52 22.50 -0.41
CA ILE A 152 7.52 21.46 -0.68
C ILE A 152 7.25 20.71 0.62
N ILE A 153 5.99 20.60 1.00
CA ILE A 153 5.54 19.85 2.19
C ILE A 153 4.62 18.73 1.69
N ALA A 154 5.17 17.54 1.53
CA ALA A 154 4.42 16.39 1.01
C ALA A 154 3.94 15.50 2.14
N ALA A 155 2.65 15.21 2.18
CA ALA A 155 2.05 14.29 3.12
C ALA A 155 1.53 13.04 2.41
N THR A 156 1.88 11.87 2.94
CA THR A 156 1.48 10.55 2.43
C THR A 156 1.34 9.56 3.58
N PHE A 157 0.87 8.34 3.28
CA PHE A 157 0.85 7.25 4.26
C PHE A 157 2.27 6.81 4.62
N GLY A 158 2.49 6.46 5.88
CA GLY A 158 3.80 6.02 6.36
C GLY A 158 4.28 4.69 5.77
N SER A 159 3.38 3.88 5.25
CA SER A 159 3.66 2.61 4.54
C SER A 159 3.88 2.79 3.03
N LEU A 160 3.47 3.92 2.44
CA LEU A 160 3.58 4.17 1.00
C LEU A 160 5.03 4.52 0.60
N LEU A 161 5.92 3.56 0.77
CA LEU A 161 7.38 3.74 0.63
C LEU A 161 7.81 4.03 -0.81
N ASN A 162 7.09 3.50 -1.79
CA ASN A 162 7.32 3.82 -3.20
C ASN A 162 7.12 5.32 -3.47
N ARG A 163 6.10 5.94 -2.86
CA ARG A 163 5.85 7.38 -2.95
C ARG A 163 6.92 8.19 -2.25
N VAL A 164 7.36 7.75 -1.07
CA VAL A 164 8.48 8.40 -0.37
C VAL A 164 9.75 8.38 -1.23
N GLN A 165 10.04 7.26 -1.91
CA GLN A 165 11.17 7.18 -2.83
C GLN A 165 11.01 8.12 -4.03
N GLN A 166 9.81 8.24 -4.61
CA GLN A 166 9.55 9.19 -5.70
C GLN A 166 9.83 10.63 -5.27
N LEU A 167 9.34 11.02 -4.08
CA LEU A 167 9.55 12.35 -3.53
C LEU A 167 11.03 12.63 -3.23
N ILE A 168 11.78 11.64 -2.74
CA ILE A 168 13.24 11.76 -2.56
C ILE A 168 13.92 11.94 -3.91
N THR A 169 13.61 11.10 -4.89
CA THR A 169 14.21 11.17 -6.24
C THR A 169 13.93 12.51 -6.93
N LEU A 170 12.69 13.00 -6.85
CA LEU A 170 12.34 14.33 -7.37
C LEU A 170 13.07 15.45 -6.61
N SER A 171 13.20 15.33 -5.30
CA SER A 171 13.97 16.29 -4.50
C SER A 171 15.43 16.37 -4.96
N GLU A 172 16.05 15.23 -5.22
CA GLU A 172 17.43 15.16 -5.77
C GLU A 172 17.52 15.79 -7.17
N THR A 173 16.59 15.44 -8.05
CA THR A 173 16.50 16.02 -9.42
C THR A 173 16.40 17.54 -9.39
N TYR A 174 15.65 18.11 -8.45
CA TYR A 174 15.48 19.56 -8.29
C TYR A 174 16.40 20.17 -7.22
N ASN A 175 17.46 19.44 -6.85
CA ASN A 175 18.50 19.90 -5.93
C ASN A 175 17.94 20.40 -4.58
N ARG A 176 16.92 19.69 -4.05
CA ARG A 176 16.28 19.95 -2.75
C ARG A 176 16.80 18.98 -1.69
N LYS A 177 16.93 19.44 -0.47
CA LYS A 177 17.19 18.61 0.71
C LYS A 177 15.88 18.07 1.26
N VAL A 178 15.90 16.86 1.78
CA VAL A 178 14.72 16.15 2.27
C VAL A 178 14.76 16.09 3.78
N ILE A 179 13.63 16.40 4.41
CA ILE A 179 13.41 16.23 5.84
C ILE A 179 12.26 15.25 6.01
N ILE A 180 12.48 14.16 6.73
CA ILE A 180 11.45 13.19 7.06
C ILE A 180 10.81 13.55 8.39
N GLN A 181 9.47 13.63 8.44
CA GLN A 181 8.70 13.98 9.63
C GLN A 181 7.66 12.91 10.01
N GLY A 182 7.47 12.73 11.32
CA GLY A 182 6.63 11.69 11.90
C GLY A 182 7.42 10.45 12.30
N TYR A 183 7.15 9.94 13.50
CA TYR A 183 7.90 8.82 14.08
C TYR A 183 7.85 7.57 13.18
N THR A 184 6.66 7.14 12.83
CA THR A 184 6.46 5.95 11.97
C THR A 184 7.13 6.13 10.60
N MET A 185 6.99 7.32 9.98
CA MET A 185 7.61 7.61 8.69
C MET A 185 9.14 7.53 8.77
N LYS A 186 9.75 8.14 9.79
CA LYS A 186 11.20 8.06 10.02
C LYS A 186 11.67 6.62 10.15
N SER A 187 11.03 5.85 11.02
CA SER A 187 11.37 4.45 11.25
C SER A 187 11.25 3.60 9.98
N ASN A 188 10.15 3.76 9.23
CA ASN A 188 9.94 3.00 8.00
C ASN A 188 10.97 3.37 6.92
N VAL A 189 11.33 4.65 6.80
CA VAL A 189 12.37 5.12 5.87
C VAL A 189 13.74 4.56 6.25
N GLU A 190 14.11 4.55 7.53
CA GLU A 190 15.39 3.98 8.01
C GLU A 190 15.49 2.49 7.68
N ILE A 191 14.48 1.70 8.06
CA ILE A 191 14.40 0.27 7.76
C ILE A 191 14.50 0.03 6.26
N SER A 192 13.75 0.79 5.46
CA SER A 192 13.73 0.63 4.01
C SER A 192 15.06 1.02 3.35
N LYS A 193 15.80 1.97 3.91
CA LYS A 193 17.17 2.30 3.47
C LYS A 193 18.16 1.18 3.78
N GLU A 194 18.10 0.61 4.98
CA GLU A 194 18.97 -0.51 5.37
C GLU A 194 18.76 -1.72 4.46
N LEU A 195 17.52 -1.99 4.06
CA LEU A 195 17.18 -3.07 3.15
C LEU A 195 17.32 -2.73 1.66
N GLY A 196 17.64 -1.47 1.31
CA GLY A 196 17.86 -1.02 -0.06
C GLY A 196 16.61 -0.72 -0.88
N TYR A 197 15.43 -0.68 -0.27
CA TYR A 197 14.17 -0.26 -0.92
C TYR A 197 14.10 1.25 -1.11
N ILE A 198 14.62 2.02 -0.15
CA ILE A 198 14.80 3.46 -0.30
C ILE A 198 16.28 3.77 -0.54
N LYS A 199 16.51 4.55 -1.58
CA LYS A 199 17.83 5.04 -1.97
C LYS A 199 17.83 6.56 -1.93
N ALA A 200 18.85 7.14 -1.32
CA ALA A 200 19.07 8.57 -1.29
C ALA A 200 20.57 8.84 -1.42
N GLU A 201 20.92 9.87 -2.17
CA GLU A 201 22.30 10.33 -2.26
C GLU A 201 22.82 10.79 -0.89
N LYS A 202 24.13 10.81 -0.75
CA LYS A 202 24.76 11.26 0.48
C LYS A 202 24.36 12.72 0.77
N HIS A 203 23.87 12.98 1.99
CA HIS A 203 23.41 14.30 2.44
C HIS A 203 22.12 14.83 1.76
N THR A 204 21.37 14.01 1.05
CA THR A 204 20.01 14.40 0.60
C THR A 204 19.06 14.53 1.77
N ILE A 205 19.01 13.51 2.63
CA ILE A 205 18.19 13.53 3.84
C ILE A 205 18.98 14.24 4.94
N ILE A 206 18.37 15.28 5.52
CA ILE A 206 18.96 16.10 6.56
C ILE A 206 18.08 16.16 7.82
N GLU A 207 18.66 16.52 8.95
CA GLU A 207 17.89 16.74 10.17
C GLU A 207 17.13 18.09 10.11
N PRO A 208 15.96 18.21 10.75
CA PRO A 208 15.18 19.47 10.78
C PRO A 208 15.97 20.68 11.26
N LYS A 209 16.87 20.49 12.23
CA LYS A 209 17.76 21.54 12.75
C LYS A 209 18.70 22.15 11.71
N ASP A 210 19.02 21.40 10.66
CA ASP A 210 19.92 21.84 9.59
C ASP A 210 19.19 22.55 8.46
N MET A 211 17.84 22.62 8.49
CA MET A 211 17.01 23.25 7.46
C MET A 211 17.42 24.70 7.19
N HIS A 212 17.76 25.45 8.24
CA HIS A 212 18.14 26.87 8.12
C HIS A 212 19.41 27.14 7.29
N ARG A 213 20.18 26.10 6.98
CA ARG A 213 21.40 26.20 6.14
C ARG A 213 21.10 26.25 4.65
N TYR A 214 19.84 26.04 4.28
CA TYR A 214 19.39 25.98 2.89
C TYR A 214 18.26 26.97 2.64
N PRO A 215 18.17 27.59 1.46
CA PRO A 215 17.04 28.43 1.12
C PRO A 215 15.76 27.57 0.95
N ASP A 216 14.62 28.21 1.08
CA ASP A 216 13.31 27.53 1.11
C ASP A 216 13.03 26.70 -0.15
N GLU A 217 13.35 27.22 -1.34
CA GLU A 217 13.22 26.51 -2.61
C GLU A 217 14.09 25.25 -2.73
N ARG A 218 14.99 25.03 -1.77
CA ARG A 218 15.87 23.87 -1.67
C ARG A 218 15.42 22.87 -0.61
N ILE A 219 14.20 22.98 -0.07
CA ILE A 219 13.70 22.12 0.99
C ILE A 219 12.45 21.36 0.52
N THR A 220 12.44 20.06 0.77
CA THR A 220 11.25 19.20 0.73
C THR A 220 11.08 18.54 2.10
N VAL A 221 9.89 18.65 2.68
CA VAL A 221 9.52 17.95 3.92
C VAL A 221 8.53 16.84 3.57
N ILE A 222 8.81 15.61 3.95
CA ILE A 222 7.95 14.45 3.73
C ILE A 222 7.44 13.99 5.10
N GLY A 223 6.14 13.85 5.26
CA GLY A 223 5.55 13.45 6.53
C GLY A 223 4.20 12.77 6.43
N THR A 224 3.63 12.47 7.58
CA THR A 224 2.30 11.87 7.74
C THR A 224 1.23 12.94 8.01
N GLY A 225 -0.05 12.52 8.09
CA GLY A 225 -1.14 13.40 8.49
C GLY A 225 -2.03 13.90 7.36
N ALA A 226 -1.96 13.26 6.19
CA ALA A 226 -2.83 13.57 5.07
C ALA A 226 -4.31 13.22 5.33
N GLN A 227 -4.60 12.47 6.40
CA GLN A 227 -5.96 12.10 6.83
C GLN A 227 -6.56 13.06 7.87
N GLY A 228 -5.84 14.10 8.25
CA GLY A 228 -6.30 15.09 9.22
C GLY A 228 -6.24 14.61 10.67
N GLU A 229 -5.38 13.64 10.97
CA GLU A 229 -5.15 13.16 12.34
C GLU A 229 -4.53 14.28 13.19
N SER A 230 -5.12 14.56 14.35
CA SER A 230 -4.80 15.73 15.17
C SER A 230 -3.33 15.81 15.60
N ASN A 231 -2.72 14.67 15.89
CA ASN A 231 -1.33 14.59 16.35
C ASN A 231 -0.30 14.38 15.22
N ALA A 232 -0.75 14.21 13.97
CA ALA A 232 0.15 13.99 12.86
C ALA A 232 0.88 15.26 12.41
N PHE A 233 1.99 15.08 11.68
CA PHE A 233 2.85 16.17 11.25
C PHE A 233 2.07 17.28 10.52
N LEU A 234 1.30 16.93 9.46
CA LEU A 234 0.66 17.93 8.61
C LEU A 234 -0.39 18.77 9.36
N MET A 235 -1.17 18.17 10.28
CA MET A 235 -2.14 18.92 11.08
C MET A 235 -1.44 19.91 12.03
N ARG A 236 -0.40 19.46 12.72
CA ARG A 236 0.38 20.32 13.60
C ARG A 236 1.09 21.44 12.84
N TYR A 237 1.58 21.15 11.63
CA TYR A 237 2.13 22.15 10.72
C TYR A 237 1.08 23.17 10.31
N ALA A 238 -0.10 22.73 9.85
CA ALA A 238 -1.19 23.61 9.44
C ALA A 238 -1.72 24.49 10.59
N ASN A 239 -1.70 24.00 11.83
CA ASN A 239 -2.09 24.77 12.99
C ASN A 239 -1.00 25.74 13.49
N GLY A 240 0.24 25.62 12.98
CA GLY A 240 1.39 26.38 13.50
C GLY A 240 1.93 25.83 14.83
N GLU A 241 1.61 24.58 15.15
CA GLU A 241 2.00 23.91 16.40
C GLU A 241 3.27 23.06 16.26
N HIS A 242 3.75 22.87 15.03
CA HIS A 242 4.93 22.07 14.79
C HIS A 242 6.20 22.86 15.15
N LYS A 243 7.01 22.30 16.07
CA LYS A 243 8.15 23.03 16.65
C LYS A 243 9.29 23.30 15.67
N GLU A 244 9.55 22.36 14.77
CA GLU A 244 10.73 22.39 13.89
C GLU A 244 10.41 22.98 12.50
N VAL A 245 9.22 22.74 11.99
CA VAL A 245 8.79 23.20 10.67
C VAL A 245 7.59 24.12 10.81
N GLN A 246 7.84 25.41 10.76
CA GLN A 246 6.80 26.44 10.82
C GLN A 246 6.26 26.72 9.41
N LEU A 247 4.95 26.97 9.30
CA LEU A 247 4.29 27.29 8.03
C LEU A 247 4.79 28.63 7.49
N LYS A 248 5.05 28.67 6.17
CA LYS A 248 5.36 29.88 5.42
C LYS A 248 4.36 30.07 4.28
N LYS A 249 4.08 31.31 3.90
CA LYS A 249 3.06 31.67 2.91
C LYS A 249 3.29 31.02 1.53
N ASP A 250 4.54 30.91 1.09
CA ASP A 250 4.89 30.40 -0.25
C ASP A 250 5.20 28.90 -0.24
N ASP A 251 4.86 28.18 0.83
CA ASP A 251 4.97 26.73 0.89
C ASP A 251 3.98 26.05 -0.07
N THR A 252 4.43 24.99 -0.70
CA THR A 252 3.59 24.13 -1.53
C THR A 252 3.28 22.83 -0.79
N VAL A 253 2.01 22.61 -0.45
CA VAL A 253 1.55 21.42 0.27
C VAL A 253 0.96 20.41 -0.70
N ILE A 254 1.46 19.18 -0.66
CA ILE A 254 1.03 18.05 -1.51
C ILE A 254 0.36 16.99 -0.63
N PHE A 255 -0.94 16.73 -0.87
CA PHE A 255 -1.66 15.58 -0.33
C PHE A 255 -1.54 14.42 -1.29
N SER A 256 -0.51 13.60 -1.13
CA SER A 256 -0.29 12.39 -1.94
C SER A 256 -0.93 11.17 -1.26
N SER A 257 -2.23 11.29 -1.01
CA SER A 257 -3.10 10.22 -0.49
C SER A 257 -4.54 10.47 -0.88
N SER A 258 -5.34 9.43 -1.02
CA SER A 258 -6.80 9.53 -1.02
C SER A 258 -7.32 9.83 0.39
N VAL A 259 -8.58 10.18 0.50
CA VAL A 259 -9.26 10.35 1.79
C VAL A 259 -9.87 9.02 2.19
N VAL A 260 -9.43 8.49 3.32
CA VAL A 260 -10.04 7.28 3.91
C VAL A 260 -11.45 7.61 4.37
N PRO A 261 -12.45 6.78 4.05
CA PRO A 261 -13.83 6.99 4.50
C PRO A 261 -13.94 7.26 6.00
N GLY A 262 -14.70 8.31 6.34
CA GLY A 262 -14.83 8.81 7.73
C GLY A 262 -13.89 9.98 8.07
N ASN A 263 -12.87 10.24 7.27
CA ASN A 263 -11.93 11.35 7.50
C ASN A 263 -12.23 12.61 6.66
N GLU A 264 -13.31 12.62 5.88
CA GLU A 264 -13.62 13.69 4.91
C GLU A 264 -13.66 15.07 5.57
N ARG A 265 -14.31 15.18 6.74
CA ARG A 265 -14.42 16.44 7.49
C ARG A 265 -13.07 16.93 8.01
N SER A 266 -12.27 16.02 8.55
CA SER A 266 -10.94 16.34 9.09
C SER A 266 -9.99 16.80 8.00
N VAL A 267 -9.99 16.10 6.86
CA VAL A 267 -9.18 16.47 5.69
C VAL A 267 -9.64 17.79 5.09
N GLN A 268 -10.96 18.03 5.01
CA GLN A 268 -11.47 19.32 4.51
C GLN A 268 -11.09 20.47 5.44
N ALA A 269 -11.23 20.31 6.75
CA ALA A 269 -10.83 21.33 7.72
C ALA A 269 -9.32 21.62 7.65
N LEU A 270 -8.50 20.59 7.46
CA LEU A 270 -7.06 20.73 7.27
C LEU A 270 -6.73 21.54 6.01
N LYS A 271 -7.35 21.23 4.88
CA LYS A 271 -7.18 21.99 3.63
C LYS A 271 -7.59 23.45 3.81
N ASP A 272 -8.76 23.69 4.39
CA ASP A 272 -9.27 25.06 4.62
C ASP A 272 -8.30 25.88 5.50
N ASN A 273 -7.73 25.26 6.52
CA ASN A 273 -6.74 25.90 7.38
C ASN A 273 -5.46 26.30 6.59
N LEU A 274 -5.00 25.42 5.71
CA LEU A 274 -3.84 25.69 4.85
C LEU A 274 -4.14 26.84 3.86
N TYR A 275 -5.28 26.80 3.17
CA TYR A 275 -5.69 27.85 2.24
C TYR A 275 -5.82 29.22 2.93
N LYS A 276 -6.42 29.29 4.14
CA LYS A 276 -6.52 30.52 4.94
C LYS A 276 -5.17 31.13 5.28
N ARG A 277 -4.11 30.33 5.32
CA ARG A 277 -2.74 30.76 5.62
C ARG A 277 -1.92 31.07 4.37
N GLY A 278 -2.53 30.99 3.17
CA GLY A 278 -1.95 31.41 1.90
C GLY A 278 -0.88 30.47 1.34
N VAL A 279 -0.93 29.17 1.69
CA VAL A 279 -0.07 28.16 1.05
C VAL A 279 -0.73 27.59 -0.20
N HIS A 280 0.08 27.12 -1.14
CA HIS A 280 -0.39 26.42 -2.33
C HIS A 280 -0.71 24.96 -1.99
N VAL A 281 -1.93 24.50 -2.27
CA VAL A 281 -2.36 23.14 -1.91
C VAL A 281 -2.70 22.33 -3.16
N PHE A 282 -2.07 21.16 -3.29
CA PHE A 282 -2.37 20.16 -4.32
C PHE A 282 -2.89 18.88 -3.68
N HIS A 283 -3.92 18.28 -4.27
CA HIS A 283 -4.50 17.02 -3.81
C HIS A 283 -5.05 16.20 -4.99
N TYR A 284 -5.28 14.90 -4.79
CA TYR A 284 -5.61 13.92 -5.84
C TYR A 284 -6.83 14.29 -6.70
N LYS A 285 -7.80 15.07 -6.19
CA LYS A 285 -8.95 15.55 -7.00
C LYS A 285 -8.60 16.67 -7.96
N MET A 286 -7.43 17.28 -7.84
CA MET A 286 -6.97 18.36 -8.75
C MET A 286 -6.02 17.83 -9.81
N MET A 287 -5.24 16.82 -9.46
CA MET A 287 -4.23 16.21 -10.30
C MET A 287 -3.95 14.80 -9.77
N ASP A 288 -3.71 13.85 -10.66
CA ASP A 288 -3.38 12.47 -10.31
C ASP A 288 -2.00 12.39 -9.65
N ILE A 289 -1.94 12.75 -8.37
CA ILE A 289 -0.74 12.73 -7.52
C ILE A 289 -0.81 11.64 -6.43
N HIS A 290 -1.82 10.81 -6.52
CA HIS A 290 -1.99 9.61 -5.70
C HIS A 290 -2.70 8.55 -6.52
N ALA A 291 -2.21 7.33 -6.43
CA ALA A 291 -2.90 6.13 -6.88
C ALA A 291 -3.22 5.27 -5.67
N SER A 292 -4.35 4.61 -5.71
CA SER A 292 -4.66 3.54 -4.76
C SER A 292 -3.62 2.42 -4.86
N GLY A 293 -3.43 1.68 -3.80
CA GLY A 293 -2.68 0.42 -3.84
C GLY A 293 -3.51 -0.74 -4.41
N HIS A 294 -4.81 -0.52 -4.62
CA HIS A 294 -5.77 -1.53 -5.05
C HIS A 294 -6.11 -1.36 -6.53
N GLY A 295 -6.32 -2.50 -7.21
CA GLY A 295 -6.79 -2.56 -8.58
C GLY A 295 -8.20 -1.98 -8.70
N GLU A 296 -8.46 -1.28 -9.80
CA GLU A 296 -9.80 -0.87 -10.20
C GLU A 296 -10.49 -2.00 -10.99
N ARG A 297 -11.70 -1.76 -11.43
CA ARG A 297 -12.60 -2.77 -11.99
C ARG A 297 -12.00 -3.58 -13.14
N GLU A 298 -11.24 -2.95 -14.03
CA GLU A 298 -10.58 -3.65 -15.14
C GLU A 298 -9.41 -4.53 -14.67
N ASP A 299 -8.70 -4.12 -13.61
CA ASP A 299 -7.65 -4.94 -13.02
C ASP A 299 -8.24 -6.23 -12.40
N LEU A 300 -9.40 -6.10 -11.70
CA LEU A 300 -10.12 -7.26 -11.17
C LEU A 300 -10.61 -8.18 -12.29
N ARG A 301 -11.15 -7.63 -13.38
CA ARG A 301 -11.53 -8.40 -14.57
C ARG A 301 -10.34 -9.15 -15.19
N GLU A 302 -9.18 -8.50 -15.22
CA GLU A 302 -7.96 -9.12 -15.73
C GLU A 302 -7.50 -10.28 -14.86
N MET A 303 -7.51 -10.13 -13.54
CA MET A 303 -7.19 -11.21 -12.58
C MET A 303 -8.13 -12.40 -12.78
N LEU A 304 -9.43 -12.18 -12.87
CA LEU A 304 -10.43 -13.22 -13.16
C LEU A 304 -10.14 -13.94 -14.47
N ARG A 305 -9.79 -13.21 -15.55
CA ARG A 305 -9.45 -13.81 -16.86
C ARG A 305 -8.15 -14.62 -16.82
N LEU A 306 -7.15 -14.16 -16.05
CA LEU A 306 -5.87 -14.85 -15.91
C LEU A 306 -6.03 -16.17 -15.15
N LEU A 307 -6.76 -16.15 -14.02
CA LEU A 307 -6.84 -17.30 -13.12
C LEU A 307 -8.01 -18.24 -13.42
N ARG A 308 -9.13 -17.75 -13.95
CA ARG A 308 -10.34 -18.53 -14.27
C ARG A 308 -10.73 -19.54 -13.19
N PRO A 309 -10.94 -19.07 -11.95
CA PRO A 309 -11.21 -19.95 -10.83
C PRO A 309 -12.54 -20.69 -10.98
N LYS A 310 -12.64 -21.89 -10.37
CA LYS A 310 -13.92 -22.61 -10.25
C LYS A 310 -14.85 -21.89 -9.26
N PHE A 311 -14.30 -21.41 -8.14
CA PHE A 311 -15.01 -20.66 -7.11
C PHE A 311 -14.36 -19.31 -6.89
N LEU A 312 -15.18 -18.30 -6.64
CA LEU A 312 -14.76 -16.93 -6.30
C LEU A 312 -15.23 -16.58 -4.89
N MET A 313 -14.34 -16.01 -4.11
CA MET A 313 -14.64 -15.38 -2.82
C MET A 313 -14.05 -13.98 -2.81
N PRO A 314 -14.85 -12.95 -3.16
CA PRO A 314 -14.46 -11.56 -2.96
C PRO A 314 -14.06 -11.33 -1.52
N THR A 315 -12.91 -10.70 -1.30
CA THR A 315 -12.36 -10.38 0.02
C THR A 315 -11.97 -8.92 0.08
N HIS A 316 -11.71 -8.42 1.28
CA HIS A 316 -11.28 -7.04 1.51
C HIS A 316 -12.30 -5.98 1.02
N GLY A 317 -12.30 -4.81 1.66
CA GLY A 317 -13.25 -3.75 1.34
C GLY A 317 -14.61 -3.89 2.06
N TYR A 318 -15.56 -3.07 1.66
CA TYR A 318 -16.94 -3.11 2.17
C TYR A 318 -17.75 -4.21 1.49
N PHE A 319 -18.85 -4.60 2.12
CA PHE A 319 -19.76 -5.61 1.56
C PHE A 319 -20.30 -5.19 0.17
N SER A 320 -20.56 -3.90 -0.05
CA SER A 320 -20.97 -3.38 -1.37
C SER A 320 -19.91 -3.64 -2.44
N MET A 321 -18.63 -3.43 -2.11
CA MET A 321 -17.50 -3.70 -3.01
C MET A 321 -17.40 -5.20 -3.34
N MET A 322 -17.49 -6.05 -2.32
CA MET A 322 -17.51 -7.52 -2.53
C MET A 322 -18.69 -7.96 -3.38
N ALA A 323 -19.89 -7.37 -3.18
CA ALA A 323 -21.06 -7.67 -4.00
C ALA A 323 -20.86 -7.24 -5.46
N ARG A 324 -20.28 -6.07 -5.71
CA ARG A 324 -19.91 -5.62 -7.06
C ARG A 324 -18.86 -6.52 -7.72
N HIS A 325 -17.90 -6.99 -6.93
CA HIS A 325 -16.91 -7.94 -7.41
C HIS A 325 -17.53 -9.30 -7.76
N ALA A 326 -18.50 -9.79 -6.99
CA ALA A 326 -19.26 -10.97 -7.33
C ALA A 326 -19.96 -10.85 -8.69
N GLU A 327 -20.57 -9.68 -9.00
CA GLU A 327 -21.16 -9.38 -10.30
C GLU A 327 -20.12 -9.49 -11.44
N LEU A 328 -18.85 -9.09 -11.20
CA LEU A 328 -17.78 -9.28 -12.20
C LEU A 328 -17.48 -10.76 -12.49
N GLY A 329 -17.50 -11.62 -11.47
CA GLY A 329 -17.37 -13.06 -11.64
C GLY A 329 -18.47 -13.64 -12.54
N GLU A 330 -19.73 -13.23 -12.33
CA GLU A 330 -20.87 -13.59 -13.20
C GLU A 330 -20.68 -13.03 -14.63
N GLU A 331 -20.27 -11.77 -14.75
CA GLU A 331 -20.10 -11.07 -16.03
C GLU A 331 -18.96 -11.65 -16.87
N VAL A 332 -17.75 -11.75 -16.29
CA VAL A 332 -16.50 -12.09 -16.99
C VAL A 332 -16.38 -13.57 -17.27
N LEU A 333 -16.71 -14.41 -16.29
CA LEU A 333 -16.50 -15.86 -16.36
C LEU A 333 -17.78 -16.64 -16.62
N LYS A 334 -18.96 -15.97 -16.67
CA LYS A 334 -20.27 -16.62 -16.67
C LYS A 334 -20.42 -17.58 -15.49
N MET A 335 -19.81 -17.21 -14.36
CA MET A 335 -19.79 -18.03 -13.16
C MET A 335 -21.18 -18.14 -12.56
N PRO A 336 -21.66 -19.36 -12.23
CA PRO A 336 -22.91 -19.52 -11.50
C PRO A 336 -22.85 -18.87 -10.11
N LYS A 337 -23.96 -18.29 -9.64
CA LYS A 337 -24.01 -17.62 -8.33
C LYS A 337 -23.64 -18.52 -7.17
N GLU A 338 -23.99 -19.80 -7.25
CA GLU A 338 -23.64 -20.84 -6.28
C GLU A 338 -22.13 -21.13 -6.20
N ASN A 339 -21.34 -20.64 -7.15
CA ASN A 339 -19.89 -20.72 -7.16
C ASN A 339 -19.21 -19.48 -6.58
N ILE A 340 -19.99 -18.50 -6.10
CA ILE A 340 -19.48 -17.25 -5.52
C ILE A 340 -19.90 -17.19 -4.05
N ALA A 341 -18.93 -17.05 -3.15
CA ALA A 341 -19.19 -16.91 -1.72
C ALA A 341 -18.92 -15.48 -1.26
N LEU A 342 -19.92 -14.82 -0.69
CA LEU A 342 -19.77 -13.58 0.05
C LEU A 342 -19.79 -13.90 1.54
N ALA A 343 -18.66 -13.70 2.23
CA ALA A 343 -18.51 -14.04 3.63
C ALA A 343 -18.23 -12.81 4.49
N GLU A 344 -18.85 -12.75 5.66
CA GLU A 344 -18.57 -11.77 6.69
C GLU A 344 -17.42 -12.22 7.61
N ASN A 345 -16.85 -11.29 8.36
CA ASN A 345 -15.78 -11.58 9.31
C ASN A 345 -16.21 -12.62 10.34
N GLY A 346 -15.42 -13.69 10.46
CA GLY A 346 -15.67 -14.80 11.37
C GLY A 346 -16.56 -15.92 10.79
N GLN A 347 -17.09 -15.76 9.59
CA GLN A 347 -17.84 -16.81 8.91
C GLN A 347 -16.87 -17.89 8.38
N VAL A 348 -17.24 -19.15 8.53
CA VAL A 348 -16.51 -20.29 7.98
C VAL A 348 -17.07 -20.64 6.62
N VAL A 349 -16.22 -20.71 5.61
CA VAL A 349 -16.56 -21.14 4.25
C VAL A 349 -15.91 -22.48 3.99
N GLU A 350 -16.69 -23.50 3.68
CA GLU A 350 -16.23 -24.82 3.31
C GLU A 350 -16.14 -24.94 1.78
N VAL A 351 -14.98 -25.44 1.32
CA VAL A 351 -14.73 -25.64 -0.12
C VAL A 351 -14.37 -27.09 -0.38
N THR A 352 -15.11 -27.70 -1.28
CA THR A 352 -14.83 -29.04 -1.81
C THR A 352 -14.53 -28.96 -3.32
N PRO A 353 -14.11 -30.03 -3.99
CA PRO A 353 -13.96 -29.99 -5.44
C PRO A 353 -15.22 -29.56 -6.19
N ASP A 354 -16.41 -29.78 -5.62
CA ASP A 354 -17.67 -29.59 -6.31
C ASP A 354 -18.55 -28.45 -5.76
N LYS A 355 -18.26 -27.95 -4.57
CA LYS A 355 -19.13 -27.01 -3.86
C LYS A 355 -18.33 -26.01 -3.00
N ILE A 356 -18.83 -24.79 -2.92
CA ILE A 356 -18.48 -23.77 -1.91
C ILE A 356 -19.73 -23.45 -1.06
N ALA A 357 -19.62 -23.39 0.26
CA ALA A 357 -20.75 -23.14 1.16
C ALA A 357 -20.33 -22.48 2.47
#